data_776f227f1d3517493839869fc4434875
#
_entry.id   776f227f1d3517493839869fc4434875
#
_cell.length_a   1.000
_cell.length_b   1.000
_cell.length_c   1.000
_cell.angle_alpha   90.00
_cell.angle_beta   90.00
_cell.angle_gamma   90.00
#
_symmetry.space_group_name_H-M   'P 1'
#
loop_
_entity.id
_entity.type
_entity.pdbx_description
1 polymer ?
#
loop_
_entity_poly.entity_id
_entity_poly.type
_entity_poly.pdbx_seq_one_letter_code
_entity_poly.pdbx_strand_id
1 'polypeptide(L)'
;MGLADLLIYCGKKYGSAEGNQFVDQIFEAMAVTAYEASIELAKEKGSFPFLIGKNDQETQALRKKFIDTGYMKKMPAHIREGVLRFGIRNSHLLTVAPTGSTGTMTGVSTGLEPYYSFSYFRSGRLGKFIEINAEIVDEYLMDHPERTKAELPAWFISAMELTPEEHVGVQCTIQRWVDSSISKTVNAPKGYTVSQVAKVYRDLYEGGAKGGTVYVDGSRDSQVLTLEAVENELTAQVEPLPVVQVNEPVASGEICPICHEGTIEEIGGCSTCTNCKIQLKCGL
;
A
#
# COMPACT_ATOMS: atom_id res chain seq x y z
N MET A 1 2.47 -5.39 3.86
CA MET A 1 3.23 -4.29 4.46
C MET A 1 4.53 -4.85 5.01
N GLY A 2 5.53 -3.99 5.25
CA GLY A 2 6.82 -4.39 5.79
C GLY A 2 7.83 -4.95 4.79
N LEU A 3 7.63 -4.75 3.47
CA LEU A 3 8.59 -5.25 2.49
C LEU A 3 9.92 -4.51 2.55
N ALA A 4 9.90 -3.19 2.71
CA ALA A 4 11.13 -2.41 2.82
C ALA A 4 11.88 -2.75 4.11
N ASP A 5 11.16 -2.95 5.23
CA ASP A 5 11.76 -3.40 6.50
C ASP A 5 12.45 -4.76 6.33
N LEU A 6 11.76 -5.72 5.74
CA LEU A 6 12.32 -7.04 5.47
C LEU A 6 13.62 -6.97 4.67
N LEU A 7 13.65 -6.14 3.62
CA LEU A 7 14.85 -5.94 2.82
C LEU A 7 15.98 -5.30 3.63
N ILE A 8 15.66 -4.30 4.46
CA ILE A 8 16.61 -3.64 5.34
C ILE A 8 17.21 -4.63 6.35
N TYR A 9 16.38 -5.42 7.05
CA TYR A 9 16.84 -6.45 7.99
C TYR A 9 17.72 -7.50 7.33
N CYS A 10 17.47 -7.81 6.05
CA CYS A 10 18.28 -8.75 5.27
C CYS A 10 19.47 -8.09 4.57
N GLY A 11 19.74 -6.81 4.78
CA GLY A 11 20.83 -6.08 4.14
C GLY A 11 20.70 -6.00 2.62
N LYS A 12 19.47 -5.98 2.10
CA LYS A 12 19.18 -5.95 0.66
C LYS A 12 18.64 -4.58 0.25
N LYS A 13 19.27 -3.97 -0.75
CA LYS A 13 18.80 -2.70 -1.29
C LYS A 13 17.51 -2.92 -2.07
N TYR A 14 16.45 -2.17 -1.72
CA TYR A 14 15.21 -2.14 -2.47
C TYR A 14 15.47 -1.74 -3.95
N GLY A 15 14.84 -2.44 -4.90
CA GLY A 15 14.98 -2.15 -6.34
C GLY A 15 16.28 -2.67 -6.99
N SER A 16 17.27 -3.12 -6.23
CA SER A 16 18.47 -3.73 -6.78
C SER A 16 18.17 -5.12 -7.37
N ALA A 17 19.05 -5.59 -8.25
CA ALA A 17 18.92 -6.95 -8.83
C ALA A 17 18.90 -8.04 -7.75
N GLU A 18 19.76 -7.93 -6.74
CA GLU A 18 19.80 -8.86 -5.61
C GLU A 18 18.54 -8.76 -4.73
N GLY A 19 18.09 -7.53 -4.44
CA GLY A 19 16.84 -7.29 -3.72
C GLY A 19 15.63 -7.88 -4.47
N ASN A 20 15.54 -7.66 -5.77
CA ASN A 20 14.47 -8.21 -6.61
C ASN A 20 14.50 -9.74 -6.66
N GLN A 21 15.68 -10.35 -6.74
CA GLN A 21 15.80 -11.81 -6.69
C GLN A 21 15.32 -12.36 -5.34
N PHE A 22 15.65 -11.70 -4.24
CA PHE A 22 15.19 -12.10 -2.91
C PHE A 22 13.68 -11.98 -2.78
N VAL A 23 13.10 -10.87 -3.25
CA VAL A 23 11.66 -10.63 -3.29
C VAL A 23 10.94 -11.67 -4.17
N ASP A 24 11.51 -12.02 -5.34
CA ASP A 24 10.97 -13.05 -6.23
C ASP A 24 10.80 -14.40 -5.50
N GLN A 25 11.84 -14.83 -4.79
CA GLN A 25 11.82 -16.09 -4.02
C GLN A 25 10.76 -16.11 -2.92
N ILE A 26 10.60 -14.98 -2.21
CA ILE A 26 9.61 -14.87 -1.14
C ILE A 26 8.19 -14.95 -1.72
N PHE A 27 7.91 -14.17 -2.76
CA PHE A 27 6.59 -14.15 -3.37
C PHE A 27 6.28 -15.45 -4.14
N GLU A 28 7.29 -16.12 -4.71
CA GLU A 28 7.15 -17.47 -5.24
C GLU A 28 6.68 -18.44 -4.15
N ALA A 29 7.39 -18.50 -3.02
CA ALA A 29 7.02 -19.39 -1.92
C ALA A 29 5.60 -19.10 -1.41
N MET A 30 5.25 -17.83 -1.23
CA MET A 30 3.90 -17.43 -0.82
C MET A 30 2.82 -17.87 -1.83
N ALA A 31 3.05 -17.61 -3.12
CA ALA A 31 2.09 -17.94 -4.17
C ALA A 31 1.92 -19.45 -4.31
N VAL A 32 3.01 -20.20 -4.41
CA VAL A 32 2.97 -21.66 -4.55
C VAL A 32 2.24 -22.29 -3.37
N THR A 33 2.60 -21.94 -2.13
CA THR A 33 1.94 -22.47 -0.92
C THR A 33 0.45 -22.11 -0.87
N ALA A 34 0.08 -20.89 -1.24
CA ALA A 34 -1.32 -20.47 -1.28
C ALA A 34 -2.14 -21.27 -2.30
N TYR A 35 -1.57 -21.52 -3.48
CA TYR A 35 -2.21 -22.32 -4.52
C TYR A 35 -2.29 -23.80 -4.14
N GLU A 36 -1.27 -24.39 -3.54
CA GLU A 36 -1.30 -25.73 -2.98
C GLU A 36 -2.43 -25.89 -1.95
N ALA A 37 -2.48 -24.98 -0.97
CA ALA A 37 -3.53 -24.98 0.04
C ALA A 37 -4.95 -24.86 -0.57
N SER A 38 -5.12 -24.02 -1.60
CA SER A 38 -6.41 -23.87 -2.26
C SER A 38 -6.80 -25.09 -3.11
N ILE A 39 -5.84 -25.83 -3.65
CA ILE A 39 -6.08 -27.14 -4.29
C ILE A 39 -6.50 -28.18 -3.25
N GLU A 40 -5.84 -28.25 -2.10
CA GLU A 40 -6.24 -29.16 -1.01
C GLU A 40 -7.67 -28.84 -0.51
N LEU A 41 -7.98 -27.54 -0.33
CA LEU A 41 -9.35 -27.11 0.00
C LEU A 41 -10.37 -27.48 -1.09
N ALA A 42 -9.97 -27.52 -2.34
CA ALA A 42 -10.86 -27.96 -3.42
C ALA A 42 -11.15 -29.46 -3.37
N LYS A 43 -10.23 -30.29 -2.88
CA LYS A 43 -10.48 -31.72 -2.64
C LYS A 43 -11.53 -31.94 -1.55
N GLU A 44 -11.53 -31.11 -0.51
CA GLU A 44 -12.45 -31.23 0.63
C GLU A 44 -13.83 -30.59 0.33
N LYS A 45 -13.85 -29.39 -0.26
CA LYS A 45 -15.03 -28.52 -0.36
C LYS A 45 -15.52 -28.29 -1.79
N GLY A 46 -14.86 -28.92 -2.75
CA GLY A 46 -15.10 -28.68 -4.18
C GLY A 46 -14.42 -27.39 -4.71
N SER A 47 -14.23 -27.35 -6.02
CA SER A 47 -13.69 -26.20 -6.74
C SER A 47 -14.68 -25.02 -6.70
N PHE A 48 -14.18 -23.80 -6.92
CA PHE A 48 -15.09 -22.67 -7.10
C PHE A 48 -15.95 -22.87 -8.37
N PRO A 49 -17.21 -22.39 -8.38
CA PRO A 49 -18.23 -22.80 -9.34
C PRO A 49 -17.87 -22.61 -10.81
N PHE A 50 -17.08 -21.57 -11.14
CA PHE A 50 -16.68 -21.29 -12.52
C PHE A 50 -15.85 -22.41 -13.18
N LEU A 51 -15.19 -23.25 -12.39
CA LEU A 51 -14.41 -24.41 -12.87
C LEU A 51 -15.17 -25.74 -12.78
N ILE A 52 -16.50 -25.69 -12.61
CA ILE A 52 -17.38 -26.84 -12.56
C ILE A 52 -18.36 -26.75 -13.73
N GLY A 53 -18.21 -27.65 -14.70
CA GLY A 53 -19.11 -27.77 -15.84
C GLY A 53 -20.31 -28.66 -15.54
N LYS A 54 -21.23 -28.79 -16.51
CA LYS A 54 -22.41 -29.67 -16.43
C LYS A 54 -22.06 -31.16 -16.42
N ASN A 55 -20.86 -31.50 -16.89
CA ASN A 55 -20.29 -32.83 -16.95
C ASN A 55 -18.76 -32.77 -16.83
N ASP A 56 -18.13 -33.94 -16.74
CA ASP A 56 -16.66 -34.02 -16.57
C ASP A 56 -15.90 -33.46 -17.77
N GLN A 57 -16.39 -33.63 -19.00
CA GLN A 57 -15.74 -33.09 -20.19
C GLN A 57 -15.73 -31.55 -20.18
N GLU A 58 -16.83 -30.93 -19.82
CA GLU A 58 -16.93 -29.47 -19.70
C GLU A 58 -16.05 -28.94 -18.53
N THR A 59 -16.06 -29.65 -17.39
CA THR A 59 -15.21 -29.34 -16.25
C THR A 59 -13.72 -29.34 -16.64
N GLN A 60 -13.27 -30.37 -17.37
CA GLN A 60 -11.89 -30.45 -17.83
C GLN A 60 -11.55 -29.31 -18.81
N ALA A 61 -12.47 -28.96 -19.70
CA ALA A 61 -12.28 -27.86 -20.64
C ALA A 61 -12.13 -26.50 -19.92
N LEU A 62 -12.96 -26.23 -18.89
CA LEU A 62 -12.88 -25.03 -18.07
C LEU A 62 -11.56 -24.94 -17.29
N ARG A 63 -11.14 -26.05 -16.66
CA ARG A 63 -9.88 -26.12 -15.93
C ARG A 63 -8.67 -25.92 -16.85
N LYS A 64 -8.70 -26.52 -18.02
CA LYS A 64 -7.66 -26.35 -19.05
C LYS A 64 -7.56 -24.86 -19.47
N LYS A 65 -8.71 -24.25 -19.76
CA LYS A 65 -8.74 -22.83 -20.10
C LYS A 65 -8.18 -21.94 -18.96
N PHE A 66 -8.45 -22.29 -17.71
CA PHE A 66 -7.96 -21.55 -16.55
C PHE A 66 -6.43 -21.63 -16.43
N ILE A 67 -5.84 -22.82 -16.53
CA ILE A 67 -4.38 -22.98 -16.46
C ILE A 67 -3.64 -22.41 -17.67
N ASP A 68 -4.33 -22.15 -18.76
CA ASP A 68 -3.80 -21.51 -19.97
C ASP A 68 -3.82 -19.97 -19.89
N THR A 69 -4.32 -19.37 -18.79
CA THR A 69 -4.25 -17.93 -18.58
C THR A 69 -2.81 -17.43 -18.41
N GLY A 70 -2.59 -16.15 -18.68
CA GLY A 70 -1.24 -15.56 -18.63
C GLY A 70 -0.53 -15.73 -17.29
N TYR A 71 -1.28 -15.66 -16.17
CA TYR A 71 -0.77 -15.89 -14.83
C TYR A 71 -0.46 -17.38 -14.58
N MET A 72 -1.43 -18.27 -14.82
CA MET A 72 -1.31 -19.69 -14.51
C MET A 72 -0.24 -20.41 -15.33
N LYS A 73 0.00 -19.97 -16.58
CA LYS A 73 1.10 -20.51 -17.42
C LYS A 73 2.47 -20.39 -16.77
N LYS A 74 2.65 -19.39 -15.91
CA LYS A 74 3.92 -19.12 -15.21
C LYS A 74 4.05 -19.91 -13.90
N MET A 75 2.97 -20.52 -13.41
CA MET A 75 2.98 -21.34 -12.20
C MET A 75 3.69 -22.68 -12.42
N PRO A 76 4.32 -23.26 -11.40
CA PRO A 76 4.97 -24.57 -11.46
C PRO A 76 4.02 -25.66 -12.02
N ALA A 77 4.61 -26.66 -12.65
CA ALA A 77 3.85 -27.74 -13.32
C ALA A 77 2.91 -28.46 -12.34
N HIS A 78 3.39 -28.77 -11.13
CA HIS A 78 2.57 -29.49 -10.12
C HIS A 78 1.33 -28.71 -9.70
N ILE A 79 1.40 -27.36 -9.63
CA ILE A 79 0.23 -26.50 -9.37
C ILE A 79 -0.77 -26.62 -10.53
N ARG A 80 -0.32 -26.48 -11.75
CA ARG A 80 -1.20 -26.58 -12.95
C ARG A 80 -1.85 -27.96 -13.06
N GLU A 81 -1.11 -29.02 -12.81
CA GLU A 81 -1.60 -30.40 -12.76
C GLU A 81 -2.60 -30.59 -11.61
N GLY A 82 -2.32 -30.05 -10.43
CA GLY A 82 -3.24 -30.07 -9.30
C GLY A 82 -4.59 -29.43 -9.64
N VAL A 83 -4.55 -28.24 -10.28
CA VAL A 83 -5.77 -27.55 -10.72
C VAL A 83 -6.53 -28.36 -11.77
N LEU A 84 -5.85 -28.97 -12.74
CA LEU A 84 -6.50 -29.84 -13.72
C LEU A 84 -7.21 -31.03 -13.08
N ARG A 85 -6.55 -31.68 -12.14
CA ARG A 85 -7.06 -32.90 -11.50
C ARG A 85 -8.17 -32.61 -10.48
N PHE A 86 -7.98 -31.65 -9.61
CA PHE A 86 -8.83 -31.40 -8.44
C PHE A 86 -9.64 -30.09 -8.52
N GLY A 87 -9.26 -29.18 -9.40
CA GLY A 87 -9.72 -27.81 -9.39
C GLY A 87 -8.99 -26.96 -8.34
N ILE A 88 -9.52 -25.78 -8.08
CA ILE A 88 -9.02 -24.86 -7.05
C ILE A 88 -10.20 -24.23 -6.31
N ARG A 89 -10.09 -24.07 -4.99
CA ARG A 89 -11.20 -23.56 -4.17
C ARG A 89 -11.47 -22.07 -4.39
N ASN A 90 -10.45 -21.27 -4.57
CA ASN A 90 -10.51 -19.82 -4.68
C ASN A 90 -10.10 -19.36 -6.07
N SER A 91 -10.82 -18.42 -6.65
CA SER A 91 -10.50 -17.88 -7.99
C SER A 91 -9.26 -16.99 -8.00
N HIS A 92 -9.03 -16.26 -6.91
CA HIS A 92 -7.88 -15.37 -6.67
C HIS A 92 -7.43 -15.54 -5.23
N LEU A 93 -6.12 -15.47 -4.99
CA LEU A 93 -5.54 -15.79 -3.69
C LEU A 93 -4.70 -14.63 -3.11
N LEU A 94 -3.99 -13.89 -3.96
CA LEU A 94 -3.05 -12.88 -3.51
C LEU A 94 -3.39 -11.51 -4.11
N THR A 95 -3.36 -10.50 -3.26
CA THR A 95 -3.47 -9.08 -3.62
C THR A 95 -2.52 -8.27 -2.76
N VAL A 96 -2.16 -7.08 -3.24
CA VAL A 96 -1.36 -6.14 -2.46
C VAL A 96 -2.11 -4.82 -2.36
N ALA A 97 -2.63 -4.56 -1.16
CA ALA A 97 -3.30 -3.32 -0.81
C ALA A 97 -2.30 -2.24 -0.36
N PRO A 98 -2.68 -0.95 -0.37
CA PRO A 98 -1.81 0.14 0.08
C PRO A 98 -1.38 0.05 1.55
N THR A 99 -2.24 -0.44 2.42
CA THR A 99 -2.05 -0.61 3.88
C THR A 99 -1.46 0.61 4.61
N GLY A 100 -1.77 1.83 4.13
CA GLY A 100 -1.20 3.08 4.64
C GLY A 100 -1.37 3.23 6.16
N SER A 101 -2.61 3.26 6.64
CA SER A 101 -2.90 3.39 8.08
C SER A 101 -2.42 2.20 8.90
N THR A 102 -2.60 0.97 8.38
CA THR A 102 -2.21 -0.24 9.09
C THR A 102 -0.69 -0.35 9.24
N GLY A 103 0.08 -0.06 8.18
CA GLY A 103 1.55 -0.04 8.24
C GLY A 103 2.05 1.00 9.23
N THR A 104 1.50 2.22 9.19
CA THR A 104 1.85 3.27 10.15
C THR A 104 1.54 2.88 11.59
N MET A 105 0.38 2.23 11.84
CA MET A 105 0.00 1.77 13.18
C MET A 105 0.92 0.68 13.73
N THR A 106 1.49 -0.13 12.86
CA THR A 106 2.41 -1.23 13.25
C THR A 106 3.88 -0.86 13.14
N GLY A 107 4.21 0.41 12.82
CA GLY A 107 5.57 0.91 12.75
C GLY A 107 6.40 0.42 11.56
N VAL A 108 5.75 -0.15 10.50
CA VAL A 108 6.45 -0.71 9.34
C VAL A 108 6.10 0.01 8.04
N SER A 109 6.89 -0.22 7.00
CA SER A 109 6.64 0.28 5.66
C SER A 109 5.28 -0.19 5.10
N THR A 110 4.62 0.66 4.33
CA THR A 110 3.25 0.44 3.87
C THR A 110 3.22 -0.29 2.53
N GLY A 111 2.34 -1.29 2.41
CA GLY A 111 2.21 -2.09 1.20
C GLY A 111 3.53 -2.68 0.72
N LEU A 112 3.84 -2.41 -0.54
CA LEU A 112 5.14 -2.74 -1.15
C LEU A 112 6.09 -1.53 -1.24
N GLU A 113 5.69 -0.40 -0.67
CA GLU A 113 6.44 0.83 -0.86
C GLU A 113 7.75 0.82 -0.03
N PRO A 114 8.82 1.40 -0.55
CA PRO A 114 9.95 1.81 0.29
C PRO A 114 9.50 2.94 1.20
N TYR A 115 10.24 3.23 2.24
CA TYR A 115 10.00 4.43 3.03
C TYR A 115 10.10 5.67 2.14
N TYR A 116 9.13 6.59 2.27
CA TYR A 116 9.19 7.88 1.59
C TYR A 116 10.36 8.72 2.11
N SER A 117 10.52 8.71 3.43
CA SER A 117 11.65 9.28 4.17
C SER A 117 11.87 8.46 5.43
N PHE A 118 13.13 8.33 5.84
CA PHE A 118 13.51 7.69 7.11
C PHE A 118 13.36 8.63 8.32
N SER A 119 13.07 9.90 8.08
CA SER A 119 12.72 10.85 9.12
C SER A 119 11.69 11.84 8.60
N TYR A 120 10.87 12.35 9.49
CA TYR A 120 9.89 13.38 9.21
C TYR A 120 9.79 14.34 10.38
N PHE A 121 9.39 15.57 10.11
CA PHE A 121 9.17 16.57 11.13
C PHE A 121 7.72 16.58 11.58
N ARG A 122 7.50 16.44 12.87
CA ARG A 122 6.18 16.56 13.49
C ARG A 122 6.05 17.88 14.23
N SER A 123 5.07 18.69 13.85
CA SER A 123 4.68 19.87 14.64
C SER A 123 3.73 19.43 15.75
N GLY A 124 4.06 19.77 16.98
CA GLY A 124 3.17 19.58 18.13
C GLY A 124 2.48 20.89 18.54
N ARG A 125 1.53 20.83 19.48
CA ARG A 125 0.85 22.00 20.06
C ARG A 125 1.80 23.08 20.61
N LEU A 126 3.07 22.76 20.81
CA LEU A 126 4.10 23.65 21.35
C LEU A 126 4.96 24.32 20.26
N GLY A 127 4.56 24.21 18.97
CA GLY A 127 5.24 24.91 17.88
C GLY A 127 6.67 24.45 17.58
N LYS A 128 7.17 23.40 18.22
CA LYS A 128 8.50 22.84 17.95
C LYS A 128 8.38 21.71 16.94
N PHE A 129 9.16 21.78 15.86
CA PHE A 129 9.36 20.66 14.95
C PHE A 129 10.30 19.67 15.63
N ILE A 130 9.78 18.48 15.92
CA ILE A 130 10.58 17.36 16.43
C ILE A 130 10.79 16.42 15.25
N GLU A 131 12.05 16.13 14.94
CA GLU A 131 12.38 15.09 13.98
C GLU A 131 12.08 13.73 14.60
N ILE A 132 11.33 12.92 13.89
CA ILE A 132 10.98 11.54 14.26
C ILE A 132 11.54 10.62 13.19
N ASN A 133 12.30 9.63 13.61
CA ASN A 133 12.79 8.58 12.72
C ASN A 133 11.71 7.52 12.46
N ALA A 134 11.84 6.79 11.34
CA ALA A 134 11.18 5.51 11.17
C ALA A 134 11.76 4.53 12.22
N GLU A 135 10.91 3.70 12.80
CA GLU A 135 11.28 2.78 13.90
C GLU A 135 12.49 1.91 13.56
N ILE A 136 12.56 1.40 12.33
CA ILE A 136 13.68 0.59 11.84
C ILE A 136 15.04 1.33 11.86
N VAL A 137 15.05 2.66 11.78
CA VAL A 137 16.28 3.46 11.89
C VAL A 137 16.75 3.49 13.33
N ASP A 138 15.81 3.71 14.26
CA ASP A 138 16.13 3.75 15.69
C ASP A 138 16.60 2.36 16.18
N GLU A 139 15.95 1.28 15.74
CA GLU A 139 16.38 -0.10 16.01
C GLU A 139 17.80 -0.36 15.46
N TYR A 140 18.06 0.02 14.21
CA TYR A 140 19.37 -0.17 13.61
C TYR A 140 20.47 0.59 14.38
N LEU A 141 20.21 1.81 14.78
CA LEU A 141 21.16 2.63 15.54
C LEU A 141 21.35 2.14 16.98
N MET A 142 20.34 1.50 17.59
CA MET A 142 20.49 0.81 18.88
C MET A 142 21.46 -0.36 18.79
N ASP A 143 21.38 -1.13 17.70
CA ASP A 143 22.26 -2.27 17.46
C ASP A 143 23.67 -1.86 16.99
N HIS A 144 23.82 -0.63 16.48
CA HIS A 144 25.05 -0.07 15.94
C HIS A 144 25.37 1.30 16.57
N PRO A 145 25.65 1.35 17.89
CA PRO A 145 25.82 2.62 18.61
C PRO A 145 27.03 3.44 18.16
N GLU A 146 27.95 2.84 17.41
CA GLU A 146 29.08 3.51 16.77
C GLU A 146 28.71 4.31 15.54
N ARG A 147 27.48 4.17 15.02
CA ARG A 147 26.99 4.81 13.79
C ARG A 147 26.03 5.95 14.07
N THR A 148 26.00 6.87 13.13
CA THR A 148 25.02 7.95 13.11
C THR A 148 24.04 7.75 11.94
N LYS A 149 22.96 8.50 11.94
CA LYS A 149 21.96 8.50 10.87
C LYS A 149 22.57 8.84 9.49
N ALA A 150 23.62 9.65 9.44
CA ALA A 150 24.32 9.96 8.20
C ALA A 150 25.18 8.79 7.65
N GLU A 151 25.38 7.77 8.45
CA GLU A 151 26.19 6.60 8.12
C GLU A 151 25.35 5.33 7.95
N LEU A 152 24.05 5.48 7.68
CA LEU A 152 23.18 4.36 7.38
C LEU A 152 23.66 3.64 6.12
N PRO A 153 23.63 2.29 6.11
CA PRO A 153 24.04 1.50 4.94
C PRO A 153 23.20 1.80 3.69
N ALA A 154 23.75 1.49 2.52
CA ALA A 154 23.11 1.77 1.22
C ALA A 154 21.77 1.05 0.98
N TRP A 155 21.41 0.08 1.81
CA TRP A 155 20.10 -0.56 1.75
C TRP A 155 19.00 0.20 2.51
N PHE A 156 19.35 1.23 3.29
CA PHE A 156 18.41 2.26 3.75
C PHE A 156 18.20 3.26 2.61
N ILE A 157 17.33 2.92 1.67
CA ILE A 157 17.05 3.75 0.51
C ILE A 157 15.58 4.20 0.54
N SER A 158 15.36 5.50 0.38
CA SER A 158 14.03 6.10 0.33
C SER A 158 13.42 6.04 -1.06
N ALA A 159 12.11 6.28 -1.15
CA ALA A 159 11.37 6.26 -2.40
C ALA A 159 11.89 7.27 -3.43
N MET A 160 12.37 8.42 -2.98
CA MET A 160 12.84 9.48 -3.87
C MET A 160 14.28 9.28 -4.36
N GLU A 161 15.03 8.40 -3.70
CA GLU A 161 16.39 8.04 -4.12
C GLU A 161 16.40 6.90 -5.16
N LEU A 162 15.27 6.22 -5.33
CA LEU A 162 15.11 5.18 -6.34
C LEU A 162 14.79 5.79 -7.70
N THR A 163 15.32 5.16 -8.75
CA THR A 163 14.90 5.48 -10.12
C THR A 163 13.50 4.92 -10.40
N PRO A 164 12.73 5.52 -11.33
CA PRO A 164 11.45 4.95 -11.76
C PRO A 164 11.56 3.50 -12.26
N GLU A 165 12.67 3.15 -12.91
CA GLU A 165 12.96 1.79 -13.37
C GLU A 165 13.13 0.80 -12.21
N GLU A 166 13.77 1.20 -11.11
CA GLU A 166 13.88 0.38 -9.90
C GLU A 166 12.52 0.13 -9.27
N HIS A 167 11.66 1.16 -9.20
CA HIS A 167 10.26 1.00 -8.75
C HIS A 167 9.47 0.01 -9.61
N VAL A 168 9.56 0.16 -10.95
CA VAL A 168 8.92 -0.74 -11.91
C VAL A 168 9.42 -2.16 -11.75
N GLY A 169 10.74 -2.34 -11.61
CA GLY A 169 11.37 -3.64 -11.44
C GLY A 169 10.80 -4.43 -10.26
N VAL A 170 10.68 -3.80 -9.09
CA VAL A 170 10.08 -4.44 -7.90
C VAL A 170 8.62 -4.81 -8.16
N GLN A 171 7.83 -3.90 -8.72
CA GLN A 171 6.41 -4.17 -8.98
C GLN A 171 6.22 -5.33 -9.95
N CYS A 172 6.97 -5.38 -11.04
CA CYS A 172 6.88 -6.45 -12.03
C CYS A 172 7.33 -7.79 -11.46
N THR A 173 8.39 -7.80 -10.64
CA THR A 173 8.86 -9.00 -9.93
C THR A 173 7.75 -9.60 -9.07
N ILE A 174 7.06 -8.77 -8.29
CA ILE A 174 5.99 -9.21 -7.40
C ILE A 174 4.72 -9.59 -8.19
N GLN A 175 4.39 -8.82 -9.24
CA GLN A 175 3.19 -9.08 -10.04
C GLN A 175 3.22 -10.47 -10.71
N ARG A 176 4.39 -11.02 -10.95
CA ARG A 176 4.51 -12.39 -11.45
C ARG A 176 3.82 -13.41 -10.54
N TRP A 177 3.85 -13.19 -9.23
CA TRP A 177 3.35 -14.09 -8.19
C TRP A 177 2.02 -13.67 -7.57
N VAL A 178 1.54 -12.46 -7.86
CA VAL A 178 0.28 -11.91 -7.35
C VAL A 178 -0.76 -11.95 -8.45
N ASP A 179 -1.84 -12.71 -8.24
CA ASP A 179 -2.90 -12.95 -9.21
C ASP A 179 -3.92 -11.80 -9.30
N SER A 180 -4.00 -10.93 -8.30
CA SER A 180 -4.77 -9.69 -8.35
C SER A 180 -3.89 -8.48 -8.66
N SER A 181 -4.46 -7.28 -8.63
CA SER A 181 -3.70 -6.04 -8.83
C SER A 181 -2.83 -5.71 -7.62
N ILE A 182 -1.79 -4.94 -7.87
CA ILE A 182 -0.85 -4.43 -6.89
C ILE A 182 -1.04 -2.92 -6.78
N SER A 183 -1.12 -2.40 -5.56
CA SER A 183 -1.01 -0.99 -5.27
C SER A 183 0.46 -0.62 -5.05
N LYS A 184 1.04 0.09 -6.00
CA LYS A 184 2.40 0.61 -5.91
C LYS A 184 2.53 1.91 -6.69
N THR A 185 3.25 2.86 -6.09
CA THR A 185 3.60 4.13 -6.70
C THR A 185 5.03 4.09 -7.25
N VAL A 186 5.19 4.55 -8.47
CA VAL A 186 6.49 4.90 -9.06
C VAL A 186 6.71 6.37 -8.76
N ASN A 187 7.65 6.68 -7.87
CA ASN A 187 8.03 8.05 -7.58
C ASN A 187 9.03 8.53 -8.63
N ALA A 188 8.77 9.70 -9.19
CA ALA A 188 9.60 10.31 -10.22
C ALA A 188 10.03 11.72 -9.79
N PRO A 189 11.25 12.15 -10.14
CA PRO A 189 11.78 13.45 -9.74
C PRO A 189 11.02 14.61 -10.39
N LYS A 190 11.12 15.78 -9.78
CA LYS A 190 10.57 17.02 -10.33
C LYS A 190 11.06 17.27 -11.75
N GLY A 191 10.16 17.69 -12.64
CA GLY A 191 10.46 17.94 -14.04
C GLY A 191 10.42 16.70 -14.94
N TYR A 192 9.98 15.56 -14.42
CA TYR A 192 9.80 14.34 -15.21
C TYR A 192 8.77 14.57 -16.32
N THR A 193 9.15 14.32 -17.55
CA THR A 193 8.36 14.68 -18.74
C THR A 193 7.25 13.70 -19.04
N VAL A 194 6.25 14.13 -19.82
CA VAL A 194 5.14 13.25 -20.26
C VAL A 194 5.66 12.02 -21.00
N SER A 195 6.71 12.16 -21.84
CA SER A 195 7.31 11.03 -22.55
C SER A 195 7.98 10.03 -21.61
N GLN A 196 8.60 10.48 -20.53
CA GLN A 196 9.19 9.65 -19.52
C GLN A 196 8.11 8.92 -18.70
N VAL A 197 7.03 9.61 -18.33
CA VAL A 197 5.87 8.98 -17.69
C VAL A 197 5.26 7.91 -18.59
N ALA A 198 5.10 8.20 -19.89
CA ALA A 198 4.60 7.24 -20.87
C ALA A 198 5.52 6.01 -20.97
N LYS A 199 6.85 6.18 -20.86
CA LYS A 199 7.80 5.07 -20.78
C LYS A 199 7.56 4.22 -19.55
N VAL A 200 7.36 4.80 -18.37
CA VAL A 200 7.08 4.04 -17.13
C VAL A 200 5.84 3.15 -17.30
N TYR A 201 4.75 3.67 -17.84
CA TYR A 201 3.55 2.86 -18.10
C TYR A 201 3.79 1.75 -19.13
N ARG A 202 4.63 1.99 -20.13
CA ARG A 202 5.03 0.96 -21.10
C ARG A 202 5.86 -0.13 -20.41
N ASP A 203 6.85 0.26 -19.63
CA ASP A 203 7.72 -0.67 -18.91
C ASP A 203 6.91 -1.53 -17.91
N LEU A 204 5.93 -0.95 -17.21
CA LEU A 204 4.97 -1.68 -16.37
C LEU A 204 4.16 -2.71 -17.18
N TYR A 205 3.63 -2.30 -18.33
CA TYR A 205 2.85 -3.18 -19.19
C TYR A 205 3.69 -4.33 -19.76
N GLU A 206 4.87 -4.03 -20.30
CA GLU A 206 5.80 -5.00 -20.85
C GLU A 206 6.35 -5.95 -19.76
N GLY A 207 6.54 -5.44 -18.54
CA GLY A 207 6.92 -6.21 -17.36
C GLY A 207 5.78 -7.07 -16.77
N GLY A 208 4.56 -6.96 -17.32
CA GLY A 208 3.41 -7.77 -16.95
C GLY A 208 2.67 -7.25 -15.70
N ALA A 209 2.87 -6.02 -15.28
CA ALA A 209 2.08 -5.39 -14.24
C ALA A 209 0.63 -5.18 -14.71
N LYS A 210 -0.35 -5.34 -13.82
CA LYS A 210 -1.78 -5.16 -14.11
C LYS A 210 -2.23 -3.71 -14.06
N GLY A 211 -1.42 -2.84 -13.54
CA GLY A 211 -1.64 -1.40 -13.44
C GLY A 211 -0.47 -0.74 -12.77
N GLY A 212 -0.48 0.58 -12.66
CA GLY A 212 0.56 1.33 -11.98
C GLY A 212 0.12 2.75 -11.69
N THR A 213 0.75 3.36 -10.72
CA THR A 213 0.57 4.77 -10.36
C THR A 213 1.92 5.47 -10.48
N VAL A 214 1.94 6.63 -11.10
CA VAL A 214 3.13 7.48 -11.17
C VAL A 214 2.86 8.75 -10.38
N TYR A 215 3.77 9.11 -9.50
CA TYR A 215 3.79 10.38 -8.81
C TYR A 215 5.05 11.15 -9.20
N VAL A 216 4.86 12.31 -9.83
CA VAL A 216 5.96 13.22 -10.16
C VAL A 216 6.05 14.27 -9.06
N ASP A 217 7.22 14.42 -8.46
CA ASP A 217 7.46 15.40 -7.40
C ASP A 217 7.13 16.83 -7.88
N GLY A 218 6.45 17.61 -7.03
CA GLY A 218 6.01 18.95 -7.34
C GLY A 218 4.90 19.07 -8.39
N SER A 219 4.23 17.96 -8.76
CA SER A 219 3.12 17.98 -9.73
C SER A 219 1.76 18.39 -9.13
N ARG A 220 1.68 18.55 -7.82
CA ARG A 220 0.48 18.98 -7.10
C ARG A 220 0.74 20.27 -6.34
N ASP A 221 -0.26 21.15 -6.28
CA ASP A 221 -0.18 22.43 -5.56
C ASP A 221 -0.03 22.25 -4.04
N SER A 222 -0.56 21.14 -3.50
CA SER A 222 -0.37 20.76 -2.11
C SER A 222 0.26 19.36 -2.02
N GLN A 223 1.44 19.28 -1.44
CA GLN A 223 2.10 18.00 -1.16
C GLN A 223 1.69 17.51 0.23
N VAL A 224 1.30 16.25 0.32
CA VAL A 224 0.92 15.62 1.60
C VAL A 224 2.16 15.31 2.46
N LEU A 225 3.31 15.07 1.82
CA LEU A 225 4.59 14.78 2.48
C LEU A 225 5.66 15.72 1.92
N THR A 226 6.32 16.47 2.78
CA THR A 226 7.45 17.34 2.46
C THR A 226 8.69 16.87 3.21
N LEU A 227 9.84 16.86 2.52
CA LEU A 227 11.15 16.50 3.10
C LEU A 227 11.79 17.68 3.82
N GLU A 228 11.32 18.90 3.55
CA GLU A 228 11.82 20.12 4.16
C GLU A 228 10.74 20.73 5.07
N ALA A 229 11.15 21.21 6.22
CA ALA A 229 10.30 22.06 7.06
C ALA A 229 10.11 23.40 6.35
N VAL A 230 9.07 23.54 5.54
CA VAL A 230 8.73 24.81 4.90
C VAL A 230 8.11 25.71 5.94
N GLU A 231 8.94 26.56 6.58
CA GLU A 231 8.49 27.56 7.56
C GLU A 231 7.37 28.48 7.02
N ASN A 232 7.27 28.64 5.71
CA ASN A 232 6.34 29.57 5.07
C ASN A 232 4.92 29.05 4.83
N GLU A 233 4.68 27.75 4.81
CA GLU A 233 3.31 27.21 4.66
C GLU A 233 2.57 27.08 5.99
N LEU A 234 3.28 27.10 7.11
CA LEU A 234 2.69 27.03 8.45
C LEU A 234 2.34 28.43 9.02
N THR A 235 2.80 29.50 8.38
CA THR A 235 2.36 30.87 8.65
C THR A 235 1.25 31.36 7.72
N ALA A 236 0.84 30.58 6.68
CA ALA A 236 -0.44 30.78 6.08
C ALA A 236 -1.48 30.53 7.18
N GLN A 237 -1.91 31.62 7.78
CA GLN A 237 -2.90 31.74 8.82
C GLN A 237 -4.05 30.75 8.54
N VAL A 238 -3.96 29.55 9.11
CA VAL A 238 -5.18 28.96 9.62
C VAL A 238 -5.54 29.92 10.73
N GLU A 239 -6.36 30.93 10.43
CA GLU A 239 -7.14 31.56 11.48
C GLU A 239 -7.67 30.40 12.30
N PRO A 240 -7.33 30.31 13.59
CA PRO A 240 -7.89 29.24 14.40
C PRO A 240 -9.39 29.38 14.20
N LEU A 241 -10.01 28.40 13.55
CA LEU A 241 -11.46 28.29 13.57
C LEU A 241 -11.81 28.51 15.03
N PRO A 242 -12.69 29.45 15.34
CA PRO A 242 -13.02 29.76 16.72
C PRO A 242 -13.30 28.42 17.38
N VAL A 243 -12.47 28.05 18.35
CA VAL A 243 -12.72 26.87 19.18
C VAL A 243 -13.99 27.25 19.92
N VAL A 244 -15.11 26.92 19.33
CA VAL A 244 -16.38 26.95 20.03
C VAL A 244 -16.22 25.88 21.10
N GLN A 245 -15.88 26.32 22.29
CA GLN A 245 -15.97 25.48 23.48
C GLN A 245 -17.46 25.17 23.63
N VAL A 246 -17.88 24.08 23.01
CA VAL A 246 -19.21 23.53 23.29
C VAL A 246 -19.11 22.90 24.68
N ASN A 247 -19.22 23.74 25.68
CA ASN A 247 -19.20 23.31 27.10
C ASN A 247 -20.51 22.64 27.52
N GLU A 248 -21.51 22.61 26.65
CA GLU A 248 -22.79 21.94 26.90
C GLU A 248 -23.11 20.97 25.76
N PRO A 249 -23.72 19.83 26.06
CA PRO A 249 -24.16 18.90 25.02
C PRO A 249 -25.26 19.57 24.20
N VAL A 250 -25.02 19.81 22.91
CA VAL A 250 -26.05 20.33 21.98
C VAL A 250 -27.12 19.25 21.83
N ALA A 251 -28.36 19.60 22.24
CA ALA A 251 -29.45 18.67 22.20
C ALA A 251 -29.96 18.44 20.75
N SER A 252 -30.54 17.26 20.51
CA SER A 252 -31.22 16.99 19.23
C SER A 252 -32.35 18.01 19.00
N GLY A 253 -32.37 18.62 17.82
CA GLY A 253 -33.29 19.66 17.42
C GLY A 253 -32.76 21.10 17.54
N GLU A 254 -31.59 21.31 18.16
CA GLU A 254 -30.96 22.63 18.22
C GLU A 254 -30.26 23.01 16.92
N ILE A 255 -30.11 24.33 16.70
CA ILE A 255 -29.38 24.84 15.52
C ILE A 255 -27.88 24.49 15.63
N CYS A 256 -27.30 24.01 14.55
CA CYS A 256 -25.90 23.68 14.49
C CYS A 256 -25.02 24.88 14.87
N PRO A 257 -24.15 24.76 15.87
CA PRO A 257 -23.28 25.85 16.30
C PRO A 257 -22.14 26.18 15.30
N ILE A 258 -21.99 25.34 14.27
CA ILE A 258 -20.92 25.51 13.28
C ILE A 258 -21.43 26.20 12.01
N CYS A 259 -22.53 25.72 11.41
CA CYS A 259 -23.04 26.32 10.18
C CYS A 259 -24.22 27.28 10.41
N HIS A 260 -24.83 27.28 11.58
CA HIS A 260 -25.99 28.11 11.98
C HIS A 260 -27.22 27.96 11.09
N GLU A 261 -27.26 26.96 10.21
CA GLU A 261 -28.35 26.73 9.25
C GLU A 261 -29.06 25.38 9.44
N GLY A 262 -28.31 24.34 9.80
CA GLY A 262 -28.85 22.99 10.01
C GLY A 262 -29.23 22.73 11.46
N THR A 263 -30.09 21.74 11.69
CA THR A 263 -30.44 21.23 13.02
C THR A 263 -29.57 20.00 13.37
N ILE A 264 -29.40 19.78 14.65
CA ILE A 264 -28.68 18.60 15.14
C ILE A 264 -29.67 17.43 15.27
N GLU A 265 -29.32 16.31 14.67
CA GLU A 265 -30.07 15.05 14.77
C GLU A 265 -29.14 13.92 15.23
N GLU A 266 -29.69 12.95 15.93
CA GLU A 266 -28.94 11.77 16.34
C GLU A 266 -29.00 10.72 15.21
N ILE A 267 -27.86 10.54 14.52
CA ILE A 267 -27.72 9.60 13.41
C ILE A 267 -26.65 8.58 13.77
N GLY A 268 -27.03 7.31 13.90
CA GLY A 268 -26.09 6.24 14.23
C GLY A 268 -25.39 6.38 15.58
N GLY A 269 -26.04 7.03 16.56
CA GLY A 269 -25.45 7.29 17.88
C GLY A 269 -24.54 8.53 17.93
N CYS A 270 -24.48 9.32 16.86
CA CYS A 270 -23.72 10.56 16.81
C CYS A 270 -24.64 11.76 16.58
N SER A 271 -24.44 12.84 17.35
CA SER A 271 -25.12 14.14 17.14
C SER A 271 -24.57 14.79 15.86
N THR A 272 -25.34 14.71 14.78
CA THR A 272 -24.92 15.11 13.42
C THR A 272 -25.77 16.25 12.90
N CYS A 273 -25.16 17.28 12.30
CA CYS A 273 -25.89 18.37 11.66
C CYS A 273 -26.52 17.93 10.34
N THR A 274 -27.82 18.28 10.14
CA THR A 274 -28.57 17.95 8.92
C THR A 274 -28.05 18.67 7.67
N ASN A 275 -27.41 19.84 7.82
CA ASN A 275 -26.91 20.66 6.71
C ASN A 275 -25.41 20.38 6.45
N CYS A 276 -24.51 20.78 7.34
CA CYS A 276 -23.07 20.67 7.10
C CYS A 276 -22.47 19.29 7.42
N LYS A 277 -23.28 18.35 7.89
CA LYS A 277 -22.90 16.95 8.22
C LYS A 277 -21.81 16.81 9.29
N ILE A 278 -21.44 17.87 9.98
CA ILE A 278 -20.48 17.78 11.09
C ILE A 278 -21.03 16.92 12.22
N GLN A 279 -20.19 16.10 12.80
CA GLN A 279 -20.49 15.30 13.98
C GLN A 279 -19.93 16.02 15.21
N LEU A 280 -20.78 16.45 16.10
CA LEU A 280 -20.42 17.22 17.31
C LEU A 280 -20.12 16.30 18.50
N LYS A 281 -20.81 15.16 18.60
CA LYS A 281 -20.61 14.15 19.64
C LYS A 281 -21.01 12.78 19.11
N CYS A 282 -20.15 11.80 19.29
CA CYS A 282 -20.50 10.39 19.14
C CYS A 282 -20.55 9.74 20.53
N GLY A 283 -21.65 9.08 20.85
CA GLY A 283 -21.77 8.36 22.11
C GLY A 283 -20.84 7.13 22.12
N LEU A 284 -20.13 6.92 23.24
CA LEU A 284 -19.72 5.61 23.69
C LEU A 284 -20.85 5.04 24.54
#